data_c6985266cfc7cdfa9d2d96d7ed8b8de1
#
_entry.id   c6985266cfc7cdfa9d2d96d7ed8b8de1
#
_cell.length_a   1.000
_cell.length_b   1.000
_cell.length_c   1.000
_cell.angle_alpha   90.00
_cell.angle_beta   90.00
_cell.angle_gamma   90.00
#
_symmetry.space_group_name_H-M   'P 1'
#
loop_
_entity.id
_entity.type
_entity.pdbx_description
1 polymer ?
#
loop_
_entity_poly.entity_id
_entity_poly.type
_entity_poly.pdbx_seq_one_letter_code
_entity_poly.pdbx_strand_id
1 'polypeptide(L)'
;MPLTNEFPARGCVLEAADGHVVFAPGGFRYQLQLATSGRYGGPMRVPVNGLIRGVARQIWTIPAGGNFIAPIFGTPRTVQGRVKYVSDSEIVVQAGVPITLQMPQSDEAIDLTNGPLAVGVMVNAMVMPGVEFRWIEAPAAGAVAAAGAAV
;
A
#
# COMPACT_ATOMS: atom_id res chain seq x y z
N MET A 1 7.19 8.72 15.37
CA MET A 1 5.99 9.25 14.74
C MET A 1 5.47 8.28 13.71
N PRO A 2 4.34 7.77 13.91
CA PRO A 2 3.84 6.79 12.97
C PRO A 2 3.51 7.43 11.63
N LEU A 3 3.83 6.70 10.60
CA LEU A 3 3.50 7.12 9.27
C LEU A 3 2.14 6.66 8.84
N THR A 4 1.41 6.13 9.75
CA THR A 4 0.28 5.30 9.47
C THR A 4 -0.70 5.91 8.50
N ASN A 5 -0.88 7.21 8.53
CA ASN A 5 -1.87 7.85 7.69
C ASN A 5 -1.29 8.80 6.65
N GLU A 6 0.04 8.75 6.48
CA GLU A 6 0.67 9.74 5.59
C GLU A 6 0.68 9.34 4.14
N PHE A 7 0.49 8.06 3.85
CA PHE A 7 0.53 7.56 2.48
C PHE A 7 -0.68 6.67 2.21
N PRO A 8 -1.88 7.25 2.22
CA PRO A 8 -3.07 6.43 1.99
C PRO A 8 -3.22 6.05 0.53
N ALA A 9 -3.80 4.88 0.33
CA ALA A 9 -4.22 4.45 -0.99
C ALA A 9 -5.66 4.85 -1.19
N ARG A 10 -5.96 5.47 -2.31
CA ARG A 10 -7.32 5.88 -2.62
C ARG A 10 -7.92 4.96 -3.66
N GLY A 11 -9.12 4.52 -3.41
CA GLY A 11 -9.83 3.63 -4.32
C GLY A 11 -11.17 3.24 -3.75
N CYS A 12 -11.75 2.18 -4.30
CA CYS A 12 -13.08 1.73 -3.92
C CYS A 12 -13.02 0.31 -3.39
N VAL A 13 -13.78 0.05 -2.33
CA VAL A 13 -13.99 -1.31 -1.87
C VAL A 13 -15.17 -1.87 -2.65
N LEU A 14 -14.92 -2.91 -3.42
CA LEU A 14 -15.92 -3.50 -4.30
C LEU A 14 -16.69 -4.62 -3.62
N GLU A 15 -16.02 -5.36 -2.76
CA GLU A 15 -16.60 -6.47 -2.03
C GLU A 15 -15.97 -6.52 -0.66
N ALA A 16 -16.73 -6.96 0.31
CA ALA A 16 -16.23 -7.12 1.66
C ALA A 16 -16.83 -8.37 2.27
N ALA A 17 -15.99 -9.11 2.97
CA ALA A 17 -16.40 -10.27 3.72
C ALA A 17 -15.68 -10.22 5.06
N ASP A 18 -16.00 -11.17 5.92
CA ASP A 18 -15.34 -11.23 7.20
C ASP A 18 -13.87 -11.60 6.94
N GLY A 19 -12.98 -10.69 7.28
CA GLY A 19 -11.56 -10.93 7.15
C GLY A 19 -10.92 -10.50 5.85
N HIS A 20 -11.68 -10.03 4.87
CA HIS A 20 -11.04 -9.54 3.64
C HIS A 20 -11.93 -8.60 2.84
N VAL A 21 -11.30 -7.86 1.94
CA VAL A 21 -11.99 -6.96 1.01
C VAL A 21 -11.38 -7.15 -0.38
N VAL A 22 -12.13 -6.75 -1.40
CA VAL A 22 -11.59 -6.54 -2.74
C VAL A 22 -11.53 -5.05 -2.95
N PHE A 23 -10.35 -4.53 -3.15
CA PHE A 23 -10.09 -3.10 -3.25
C PHE A 23 -9.59 -2.76 -4.65
N ALA A 24 -10.21 -1.77 -5.28
CA ALA A 24 -9.81 -1.30 -6.61
C ALA A 24 -9.16 0.08 -6.47
N PRO A 25 -7.82 0.15 -6.53
CA PRO A 25 -7.14 1.43 -6.41
C PRO A 25 -7.44 2.33 -7.59
N GLY A 26 -7.63 3.59 -7.30
CA GLY A 26 -7.72 4.62 -8.33
C GLY A 26 -8.80 4.41 -9.36
N GLY A 27 -9.73 3.53 -9.10
CA GLY A 27 -10.81 3.30 -10.05
C GLY A 27 -10.40 2.50 -11.27
N PHE A 28 -9.31 1.76 -11.18
CA PHE A 28 -8.78 1.11 -12.33
C PHE A 28 -8.89 -0.36 -12.36
N ARG A 29 -7.93 -0.95 -12.99
CA ARG A 29 -7.91 -2.33 -13.41
C ARG A 29 -7.65 -3.30 -12.31
N TYR A 30 -6.98 -2.84 -11.25
CA TYR A 30 -6.62 -3.73 -10.15
C TYR A 30 -7.84 -4.07 -9.32
N GLN A 31 -7.92 -5.33 -8.92
CA GLN A 31 -8.87 -5.77 -7.91
C GLN A 31 -8.08 -6.60 -6.93
N LEU A 32 -7.62 -5.94 -5.89
CA LEU A 32 -6.71 -6.55 -4.93
C LEU A 32 -7.49 -7.18 -3.80
N GLN A 33 -7.18 -8.44 -3.52
CA GLN A 33 -7.73 -9.11 -2.36
C GLN A 33 -6.82 -8.81 -1.18
N LEU A 34 -7.36 -8.12 -0.20
CA LEU A 34 -6.57 -7.68 0.95
C LEU A 34 -7.24 -8.17 2.22
N ALA A 35 -6.41 -8.53 3.19
CA ALA A 35 -6.91 -8.99 4.48
C ALA A 35 -7.38 -7.80 5.31
N THR A 36 -8.37 -8.02 6.16
CA THR A 36 -8.82 -7.02 7.10
C THR A 36 -8.86 -7.60 8.48
N SER A 37 -8.73 -6.73 9.48
CA SER A 37 -8.90 -7.12 10.86
C SER A 37 -10.39 -7.06 11.16
N GLY A 38 -11.05 -8.19 10.98
CA GLY A 38 -12.49 -8.24 11.14
C GLY A 38 -13.21 -7.80 9.87
N ARG A 39 -14.41 -7.32 10.05
CA ARG A 39 -15.26 -6.95 8.90
C ARG A 39 -15.08 -5.49 8.54
N TYR A 40 -14.93 -5.24 7.26
CA TYR A 40 -14.85 -3.88 6.77
C TYR A 40 -16.18 -3.17 7.02
N GLY A 41 -16.14 -2.03 7.67
CA GLY A 41 -17.35 -1.28 8.00
C GLY A 41 -17.52 0.02 7.25
N GLY A 42 -16.71 0.28 6.25
CA GLY A 42 -16.77 1.54 5.53
C GLY A 42 -17.68 1.53 4.33
N PRO A 43 -17.71 2.65 3.58
CA PRO A 43 -18.53 2.75 2.38
C PRO A 43 -18.08 1.78 1.30
N MET A 44 -19.03 1.37 0.47
CA MET A 44 -18.78 0.45 -0.62
C MET A 44 -18.90 1.19 -1.94
N ARG A 45 -18.03 0.89 -2.87
CA ARG A 45 -18.14 1.33 -4.28
C ARG A 45 -18.08 2.83 -4.46
N VAL A 46 -17.55 3.53 -3.48
CA VAL A 46 -17.25 4.95 -3.58
C VAL A 46 -15.82 5.15 -3.14
N PRO A 47 -15.16 6.23 -3.56
CA PRO A 47 -13.76 6.43 -3.20
C PRO A 47 -13.57 6.57 -1.70
N VAL A 48 -12.62 5.82 -1.17
CA VAL A 48 -12.22 5.88 0.22
C VAL A 48 -10.71 5.88 0.29
N ASN A 49 -10.17 6.24 1.43
CA ASN A 49 -8.75 6.13 1.69
C ASN A 49 -8.50 4.97 2.62
N GLY A 50 -7.42 4.27 2.40
CA GLY A 50 -7.03 3.18 3.27
C GLY A 50 -5.53 3.02 3.26
N LEU A 51 -5.04 2.23 4.19
CA LEU A 51 -3.65 1.84 4.23
C LEU A 51 -3.53 0.42 3.76
N ILE A 52 -2.65 0.21 2.81
CA ILE A 52 -2.30 -1.12 2.34
C ILE A 52 -0.94 -1.43 2.95
N ARG A 53 -0.87 -2.47 3.76
CA ARG A 53 0.35 -2.82 4.47
C ARG A 53 0.66 -4.27 4.26
N GLY A 54 1.91 -4.55 4.00
CA GLY A 54 2.37 -5.91 3.85
C GLY A 54 3.76 -6.06 4.43
N VAL A 55 4.30 -7.25 4.30
CA VAL A 55 5.67 -7.56 4.73
C VAL A 55 6.43 -7.93 3.47
N ALA A 56 7.54 -7.26 3.23
CA ALA A 56 8.38 -7.58 2.10
C ALA A 56 9.13 -8.86 2.39
N ARG A 57 9.13 -9.77 1.43
CA ARG A 57 9.90 -10.98 1.50
C ARG A 57 11.28 -10.74 0.94
N GLN A 58 11.37 -10.00 -0.14
CA GLN A 58 12.60 -9.59 -0.79
C GLN A 58 12.39 -8.22 -1.38
N ILE A 59 13.46 -7.41 -1.38
CA ILE A 59 13.46 -6.08 -1.99
C ILE A 59 14.73 -5.96 -2.78
N TRP A 60 14.63 -5.43 -3.99
CA TRP A 60 15.83 -5.05 -4.72
C TRP A 60 15.61 -3.76 -5.48
N THR A 61 16.68 -2.95 -5.54
CA THR A 61 16.64 -1.71 -6.31
C THR A 61 16.85 -2.06 -7.78
N ILE A 62 16.18 -1.31 -8.64
CA ILE A 62 16.28 -1.52 -10.08
C ILE A 62 16.56 -0.19 -10.76
N PRO A 63 17.24 -0.21 -11.93
CA PRO A 63 17.61 1.04 -12.58
C PRO A 63 16.40 1.76 -13.18
N ALA A 64 15.40 1.04 -13.62
CA ALA A 64 14.25 1.63 -14.27
C ALA A 64 13.08 0.65 -14.24
N GLY A 65 11.88 1.17 -14.48
CA GLY A 65 10.69 0.35 -14.55
C GLY A 65 9.46 1.19 -14.32
N GLY A 66 8.30 0.60 -14.53
CA GLY A 66 7.03 1.23 -14.26
C GLY A 66 6.53 0.89 -12.88
N ASN A 67 5.40 1.48 -12.54
CA ASN A 67 4.73 1.19 -11.27
C ASN A 67 3.68 0.12 -11.51
N PHE A 68 3.70 -0.93 -10.71
CA PHE A 68 2.66 -1.95 -10.85
C PHE A 68 2.58 -2.82 -9.62
N ILE A 69 1.46 -3.50 -9.53
CA ILE A 69 1.20 -4.55 -8.54
C ILE A 69 0.83 -5.78 -9.35
N ALA A 70 1.37 -6.92 -8.98
CA ALA A 70 1.01 -8.17 -9.64
C ALA A 70 0.56 -9.17 -8.58
N PRO A 71 -0.46 -9.95 -8.88
CA PRO A 71 -1.28 -9.94 -10.09
C PRO A 71 -2.28 -8.79 -10.10
N ILE A 72 -2.88 -8.54 -11.24
CA ILE A 72 -3.89 -7.49 -11.39
C ILE A 72 -5.14 -7.83 -10.59
N PHE A 73 -5.48 -9.10 -10.52
CA PHE A 73 -6.60 -9.56 -9.72
C PHE A 73 -6.09 -10.57 -8.72
N GLY A 74 -6.39 -10.36 -7.45
CA GLY A 74 -6.05 -11.30 -6.41
C GLY A 74 -5.14 -10.71 -5.36
N THR A 75 -4.49 -11.57 -4.60
CA THR A 75 -3.62 -11.15 -3.50
C THR A 75 -2.29 -10.63 -4.06
N PRO A 76 -1.86 -9.43 -3.66
CA PRO A 76 -0.59 -8.89 -4.17
C PRO A 76 0.58 -9.80 -3.81
N ARG A 77 1.45 -9.99 -4.79
CA ARG A 77 2.68 -10.78 -4.63
C ARG A 77 3.92 -9.99 -4.97
N THR A 78 3.82 -9.12 -5.96
CA THR A 78 4.95 -8.32 -6.41
C THR A 78 4.49 -6.87 -6.50
N VAL A 79 5.34 -5.98 -6.00
CA VAL A 79 5.07 -4.55 -5.99
C VAL A 79 6.29 -3.87 -6.57
N GLN A 80 6.09 -3.04 -7.58
CA GLN A 80 7.19 -2.30 -8.19
C GLN A 80 6.81 -0.83 -8.27
N GLY A 81 7.73 0.02 -7.90
CA GLY A 81 7.50 1.45 -7.96
C GLY A 81 8.60 2.24 -7.29
N ARG A 82 8.38 3.52 -7.16
CA ARG A 82 9.36 4.39 -6.52
C ARG A 82 9.12 4.45 -5.03
N VAL A 83 10.21 4.51 -4.30
CA VAL A 83 10.17 4.64 -2.85
C VAL A 83 9.73 6.06 -2.50
N LYS A 84 8.71 6.17 -1.66
CA LYS A 84 8.21 7.46 -1.17
C LYS A 84 8.70 7.74 0.24
N TYR A 85 9.05 6.72 0.97
CA TYR A 85 9.51 6.84 2.35
C TYR A 85 10.33 5.61 2.68
N VAL A 86 11.37 5.78 3.46
CA VAL A 86 12.19 4.66 3.93
C VAL A 86 12.62 4.94 5.37
N SER A 87 12.56 3.88 6.18
CA SER A 87 13.09 3.88 7.54
C SER A 87 13.75 2.54 7.77
N ASP A 88 14.25 2.33 8.97
CA ASP A 88 14.87 1.05 9.30
C ASP A 88 13.88 -0.10 9.27
N SER A 89 12.60 0.18 9.47
CA SER A 89 11.60 -0.87 9.61
C SER A 89 10.64 -0.96 8.45
N GLU A 90 10.47 0.11 7.66
CA GLU A 90 9.43 0.15 6.63
C GLU A 90 9.86 0.94 5.42
N ILE A 91 9.27 0.60 4.28
CA ILE A 91 9.33 1.46 3.11
C ILE A 91 7.90 1.67 2.60
N VAL A 92 7.71 2.77 1.91
CA VAL A 92 6.47 3.03 1.18
C VAL A 92 6.80 3.07 -0.30
N VAL A 93 6.15 2.24 -1.08
CA VAL A 93 6.38 2.11 -2.52
C VAL A 93 5.15 2.62 -3.25
N GLN A 94 5.37 3.54 -4.18
CA GLN A 94 4.28 4.05 -5.03
C GLN A 94 4.15 3.13 -6.23
N ALA A 95 3.21 2.21 -6.16
CA ALA A 95 3.01 1.17 -7.18
C ALA A 95 1.62 1.29 -7.79
N GLY A 96 1.28 2.48 -8.24
CA GLY A 96 -0.08 2.81 -8.63
C GLY A 96 -0.84 3.43 -7.47
N VAL A 97 -0.69 2.88 -6.28
CA VAL A 97 -1.07 3.49 -5.00
C VAL A 97 0.06 3.24 -4.03
N PRO A 98 0.14 4.03 -2.96
CA PRO A 98 1.17 3.77 -1.95
C PRO A 98 0.90 2.48 -1.20
N ILE A 99 1.94 1.68 -1.06
CA ILE A 99 1.87 0.44 -0.29
C ILE A 99 3.00 0.49 0.72
N THR A 100 2.67 0.30 1.98
CA THR A 100 3.65 0.28 3.05
C THR A 100 4.10 -1.15 3.27
N LEU A 101 5.40 -1.37 3.21
CA LEU A 101 5.97 -2.69 3.38
C LEU A 101 6.93 -2.68 4.54
N GLN A 102 6.74 -3.62 5.44
CA GLN A 102 7.70 -3.88 6.49
C GLN A 102 8.93 -4.50 5.87
N MET A 103 10.10 -4.07 6.32
CA MET A 103 11.36 -4.55 5.76
C MET A 103 11.53 -6.04 6.01
N PRO A 104 12.24 -6.75 5.10
CA PRO A 104 12.55 -8.15 5.33
C PRO A 104 13.37 -8.30 6.60
N GLN A 105 13.26 -9.46 7.21
CA GLN A 105 13.98 -9.70 8.46
C GLN A 105 15.46 -9.96 8.26
N SER A 106 15.83 -10.38 7.05
CA SER A 106 17.21 -10.70 6.74
C SER A 106 17.77 -9.67 5.76
N ASP A 107 18.96 -9.16 6.05
CA ASP A 107 19.63 -8.26 5.11
C ASP A 107 19.94 -8.93 3.78
N GLU A 108 20.05 -10.24 3.77
CA GLU A 108 20.27 -10.96 2.53
C GLU A 108 19.10 -10.87 1.57
N ALA A 109 17.94 -10.53 2.08
CA ALA A 109 16.75 -10.36 1.25
C ALA A 109 16.66 -8.97 0.63
N ILE A 110 17.65 -8.13 0.87
CA ILE A 110 17.69 -6.77 0.33
C ILE A 110 18.89 -6.67 -0.61
N ASP A 111 18.62 -6.47 -1.89
CA ASP A 111 19.65 -6.40 -2.91
C ASP A 111 19.78 -4.97 -3.40
N LEU A 112 20.89 -4.34 -3.10
CA LEU A 112 21.13 -2.94 -3.45
C LEU A 112 22.14 -2.81 -4.59
N THR A 113 22.25 -3.82 -5.42
CA THR A 113 23.22 -3.81 -6.52
C THR A 113 23.04 -2.59 -7.43
N ASN A 114 21.81 -2.16 -7.62
CA ASN A 114 21.51 -1.04 -8.51
C ASN A 114 21.33 0.28 -7.78
N GLY A 115 21.84 0.37 -6.56
CA GLY A 115 21.83 1.61 -5.82
C GLY A 115 21.25 1.45 -4.43
N PRO A 116 21.40 2.48 -3.60
CA PRO A 116 20.90 2.43 -2.23
C PRO A 116 19.36 2.53 -2.19
N LEU A 117 18.80 2.06 -1.09
CA LEU A 117 17.38 2.16 -0.85
C LEU A 117 17.10 3.56 -0.31
N ALA A 118 16.56 4.40 -1.14
CA ALA A 118 16.33 5.81 -0.81
C ALA A 118 15.09 6.32 -1.51
N VAL A 119 14.54 7.40 -0.99
CA VAL A 119 13.37 8.04 -1.60
C VAL A 119 13.67 8.39 -3.06
N GLY A 120 12.75 8.04 -3.94
CA GLY A 120 12.89 8.29 -5.38
C GLY A 120 13.46 7.15 -6.17
N VAL A 121 14.05 6.16 -5.51
CA VAL A 121 14.65 5.02 -6.17
C VAL A 121 13.57 4.02 -6.56
N MET A 122 13.72 3.39 -7.71
CA MET A 122 12.83 2.31 -8.11
C MET A 122 13.19 1.03 -7.40
N VAL A 123 12.19 0.35 -6.91
CA VAL A 123 12.38 -0.95 -6.28
C VAL A 123 11.37 -1.94 -6.81
N ASN A 124 11.74 -3.19 -6.71
CA ASN A 124 10.85 -4.30 -6.93
C ASN A 124 10.84 -5.11 -5.63
N ALA A 125 9.66 -5.46 -5.17
CA ALA A 125 9.53 -6.17 -3.90
C ALA A 125 8.61 -7.36 -4.08
N MET A 126 9.01 -8.50 -3.54
CA MET A 126 8.11 -9.63 -3.37
C MET A 126 7.55 -9.54 -1.97
N VAL A 127 6.24 -9.71 -1.86
CA VAL A 127 5.56 -9.54 -0.59
C VAL A 127 5.00 -10.85 -0.08
N MET A 128 4.93 -10.95 1.23
CA MET A 128 4.36 -12.10 1.90
C MET A 128 2.86 -12.11 1.72
N PRO A 129 2.23 -13.30 1.80
CA PRO A 129 0.77 -13.36 1.84
C PRO A 129 0.22 -12.58 3.01
N GLY A 130 -1.05 -12.18 2.91
CA GLY A 130 -1.68 -11.49 4.03
C GLY A 130 -1.52 -9.99 4.00
N VAL A 131 -1.32 -9.42 2.82
CA VAL A 131 -1.32 -7.96 2.68
C VAL A 131 -2.64 -7.41 3.18
N GLU A 132 -2.57 -6.41 4.04
CA GLU A 132 -3.74 -5.92 4.78
C GLU A 132 -4.23 -4.59 4.26
N PHE A 133 -5.51 -4.38 4.42
CA PHE A 133 -6.16 -3.10 4.15
C PHE A 133 -6.78 -2.60 5.43
N ARG A 134 -6.53 -1.32 5.76
CA ARG A 134 -7.18 -0.67 6.88
C ARG A 134 -7.82 0.62 6.38
N TRP A 135 -9.13 0.69 6.47
CA TRP A 135 -9.87 1.88 6.07
C TRP A 135 -9.50 3.04 7.00
N ILE A 136 -9.18 4.17 6.39
CA ILE A 136 -8.96 5.39 7.13
C ILE A 136 -10.28 6.13 7.08
N GLU A 137 -10.98 6.10 8.18
CA GLU A 137 -12.25 6.78 8.27
C GLU A 137 -12.00 8.27 8.10
N ALA A 138 -12.76 8.90 7.22
CA ALA A 138 -12.60 10.31 7.01
C ALA A 138 -12.86 11.02 8.33
N PRO A 139 -12.08 12.04 8.65
CA PRO A 139 -12.36 12.81 9.83
C PRO A 139 -13.77 13.38 9.73
N ALA A 140 -14.39 13.57 10.86
CA ALA A 140 -15.68 14.19 10.88
C ALA A 140 -15.63 15.43 10.00
N ALA A 141 -16.72 15.70 9.32
CA ALA A 141 -16.73 16.75 8.32
C ALA A 141 -16.11 18.03 8.85
N GLY A 142 -16.29 18.28 10.08
CA GLY A 142 -15.67 19.45 10.64
C GLY A 142 -14.20 19.33 10.80
N ALA A 143 -13.78 18.17 10.78
CA ALA A 143 -12.37 18.03 10.96
C ALA A 143 -11.61 18.20 9.69
N VAL A 144 -12.23 18.38 8.78
CA VAL A 144 -11.57 18.36 7.66
C VAL A 144 -11.18 19.43 7.04
N ALA A 145 -11.54 19.48 7.68
CA ALA A 145 -11.68 19.92 7.44
C ALA A 145 -11.19 20.40 7.40
N ALA A 146 -11.10 20.50 7.83
CA ALA A 146 -11.08 20.85 8.01
C ALA A 146 -10.41 21.12 7.75
N ALA A 147 -10.27 21.04 7.70
CA ALA A 147 -10.16 21.06 7.52
C ALA A 147 -9.92 21.36 6.94
N GLY A 148 -9.94 21.45 6.90
CA GLY A 148 -10.25 21.43 6.50
C GLY A 148 -10.25 21.66 5.98
N ALA A 149 -10.13 21.74 6.08
CA ALA A 149 -10.53 21.74 5.74
C ALA A 149 -10.61 21.91 5.27
N ALA A 150 -10.54 21.99 5.45
CA ALA A 150 -10.97 21.91 5.17
C ALA A 150 -11.05 22.16 4.71
N VAL A 151 -10.92 22.32 4.66
CA VAL A 151 -11.28 22.25 4.54
C VAL A 151 -11.23 22.42 4.32
#